data_8822e915645c1eabe01ea17826e7a320
#
_entry.id   8822e915645c1eabe01ea17826e7a320
#
_cell.length_a   1.000
_cell.length_b   1.000
_cell.length_c   1.000
_cell.angle_alpha   90.00
_cell.angle_beta   90.00
_cell.angle_gamma   90.00
#
_symmetry.space_group_name_H-M   'P 1'
#
loop_
_entity.id
_entity.type
_entity.pdbx_description
1 polymer ?
#
loop_
_entity_poly.entity_id
_entity_poly.type
_entity_poly.pdbx_seq_one_letter_code
_entity_poly.pdbx_strand_id
1 'polypeptide(L)'
;MTITTFAPIGAWLGSTPLSQGARAALRATSWLAPADETLHILALTTLFVSAAVVSLRLLGLVGHDHHAGRLARRLLPLTWSALAVLVLTGGLLVLNRPGRYFRSDMFIFKMGFVLLAVAWTLALQVGLSRGESYWEQTRGRQITARSGAVFALVLWSGAIICGRWIAYA
;
A
#
# COMPACT_ATOMS: atom_id res chain seq x y z
N MET A 1 3.79 -7.81 24.19
CA MET A 1 2.33 -7.67 24.42
C MET A 1 1.68 -7.96 23.07
N THR A 2 1.25 -9.20 22.84
CA THR A 2 0.66 -9.65 21.56
C THR A 2 -0.80 -9.23 21.52
N ILE A 3 -1.17 -8.46 20.49
CA ILE A 3 -2.56 -8.04 20.28
C ILE A 3 -3.35 -9.25 19.74
N THR A 4 -3.70 -10.18 20.62
CA THR A 4 -4.49 -11.39 20.27
C THR A 4 -5.94 -11.09 19.89
N THR A 5 -6.33 -9.81 19.91
CA THR A 5 -7.72 -9.34 19.71
C THR A 5 -8.30 -9.75 18.35
N PHE A 6 -7.47 -9.90 17.31
CA PHE A 6 -7.91 -10.23 15.95
C PHE A 6 -7.79 -11.73 15.60
N ALA A 7 -7.26 -12.56 16.49
CA ALA A 7 -7.13 -14.01 16.26
C ALA A 7 -8.47 -14.71 15.94
N PRO A 8 -9.63 -14.35 16.57
CA PRO A 8 -10.92 -14.93 16.24
C PRO A 8 -11.35 -14.66 14.79
N ILE A 9 -11.03 -13.48 14.26
CA ILE A 9 -11.33 -13.11 12.87
C ILE A 9 -10.55 -14.00 11.91
N GLY A 10 -9.27 -14.24 12.20
CA GLY A 10 -8.43 -15.15 11.41
C GLY A 10 -8.94 -16.59 11.43
N ALA A 11 -9.43 -17.08 12.57
CA ALA A 11 -10.03 -18.40 12.70
C ALA A 11 -11.33 -18.51 11.89
N TRP A 12 -12.22 -17.52 12.04
CA TRP A 12 -13.48 -17.44 11.29
C TRP A 12 -13.21 -17.38 9.78
N LEU A 13 -12.33 -16.48 9.32
CA LEU A 13 -11.97 -16.37 7.91
C LEU A 13 -11.42 -17.68 7.37
N GLY A 14 -10.62 -18.39 8.18
CA GLY A 14 -10.04 -19.69 7.83
C GLY A 14 -11.07 -20.82 7.66
N SER A 15 -12.24 -20.71 8.26
CA SER A 15 -13.34 -21.65 8.13
C SER A 15 -14.25 -21.38 6.92
N THR A 16 -14.11 -20.21 6.27
CA THR A 16 -14.95 -19.84 5.14
C THR A 16 -14.66 -20.68 3.90
N PRO A 17 -15.69 -20.96 3.05
CA PRO A 17 -15.50 -21.67 1.78
C PRO A 17 -14.49 -20.98 0.85
N LEU A 18 -14.45 -19.64 0.88
CA LEU A 18 -13.53 -18.82 0.09
C LEU A 18 -12.06 -19.13 0.46
N SER A 19 -11.74 -19.14 1.75
CA SER A 19 -10.40 -19.47 2.23
C SER A 19 -10.01 -20.92 1.95
N GLN A 20 -10.97 -21.85 2.07
CA GLN A 20 -10.75 -23.26 1.74
C GLN A 20 -10.51 -23.46 0.24
N GLY A 21 -11.30 -22.80 -0.62
CA GLY A 21 -11.12 -22.83 -2.07
C GLY A 21 -9.77 -22.23 -2.51
N ALA A 22 -9.40 -21.08 -1.96
CA ALA A 22 -8.11 -20.43 -2.23
C ALA A 22 -6.93 -21.36 -1.86
N ARG A 23 -6.98 -21.99 -0.68
CA ARG A 23 -5.96 -22.99 -0.26
C ARG A 23 -5.93 -24.22 -1.15
N ALA A 24 -7.08 -24.73 -1.56
CA ALA A 24 -7.15 -25.88 -2.46
C ALA A 24 -6.51 -25.53 -3.82
N ALA A 25 -6.85 -24.39 -4.42
CA ALA A 25 -6.26 -23.92 -5.66
C ALA A 25 -4.73 -23.74 -5.57
N LEU A 26 -4.25 -23.10 -4.50
CA LEU A 26 -2.81 -22.85 -4.27
C LEU A 26 -2.03 -24.16 -4.02
N ARG A 27 -2.67 -25.20 -3.48
CA ARG A 27 -2.04 -26.51 -3.29
C ARG A 27 -2.08 -27.36 -4.55
N ALA A 28 -3.15 -27.27 -5.33
CA ALA A 28 -3.29 -28.01 -6.58
C ALA A 28 -2.29 -27.56 -7.65
N THR A 29 -1.83 -26.30 -7.57
CA THR A 29 -0.97 -25.68 -8.59
C THR A 29 0.29 -25.13 -7.94
N SER A 30 1.41 -25.84 -8.06
CA SER A 30 2.66 -25.53 -7.35
C SER A 30 3.28 -24.16 -7.68
N TRP A 31 3.05 -23.64 -8.88
CA TRP A 31 3.58 -22.35 -9.31
C TRP A 31 2.69 -21.14 -8.90
N LEU A 32 1.45 -21.37 -8.50
CA LEU A 32 0.48 -20.28 -8.24
C LEU A 32 0.88 -19.43 -7.03
N ALA A 33 1.33 -20.06 -5.94
CA ALA A 33 1.76 -19.33 -4.74
C ALA A 33 3.02 -18.46 -5.00
N PRO A 34 4.11 -18.98 -5.62
CA PRO A 34 5.24 -18.14 -6.00
C PRO A 34 4.89 -17.03 -6.99
N ALA A 35 3.96 -17.28 -7.92
CA ALA A 35 3.50 -16.29 -8.88
C ALA A 35 2.74 -15.15 -8.19
N ASP A 36 1.84 -15.48 -7.25
CA ASP A 36 1.10 -14.49 -6.46
C ASP A 36 2.04 -13.62 -5.61
N GLU A 37 3.01 -14.23 -4.93
CA GLU A 37 4.03 -13.50 -4.16
C GLU A 37 4.87 -12.58 -5.07
N THR A 38 5.28 -13.06 -6.23
CA THR A 38 6.06 -12.28 -7.21
C THR A 38 5.24 -11.09 -7.72
N LEU A 39 3.99 -11.32 -8.10
CA LEU A 39 3.10 -10.27 -8.56
C LEU A 39 2.83 -9.23 -7.46
N HIS A 40 2.67 -9.68 -6.21
CA HIS A 40 2.54 -8.80 -5.04
C HIS A 40 3.76 -7.90 -4.86
N ILE A 41 4.97 -8.46 -4.99
CA ILE A 41 6.23 -7.69 -4.88
C ILE A 41 6.36 -6.68 -6.02
N LEU A 42 6.06 -7.08 -7.26
CA LEU A 42 6.11 -6.17 -8.42
C LEU A 42 5.12 -5.02 -8.28
N ALA A 43 3.90 -5.30 -7.87
CA ALA A 43 2.88 -4.28 -7.61
C ALA A 43 3.30 -3.34 -6.47
N LEU A 44 3.89 -3.88 -5.39
CA LEU A 44 4.41 -3.09 -4.26
C LEU A 44 5.54 -2.16 -4.71
N THR A 45 6.48 -2.66 -5.52
CA THR A 45 7.57 -1.86 -6.07
C THR A 45 7.03 -0.74 -6.97
N THR A 46 6.09 -1.05 -7.85
CA THR A 46 5.45 -0.08 -8.75
C THR A 46 4.75 1.02 -7.96
N LEU A 47 3.97 0.65 -6.95
CA LEU A 47 3.27 1.59 -6.08
C LEU A 47 4.26 2.46 -5.31
N PHE A 48 5.28 1.85 -4.68
CA PHE A 48 6.27 2.58 -3.89
C PHE A 48 7.06 3.57 -4.74
N VAL A 49 7.54 3.15 -5.91
CA VAL A 49 8.28 4.03 -6.83
C VAL A 49 7.41 5.20 -7.29
N SER A 50 6.15 4.94 -7.66
CA SER A 50 5.20 5.99 -8.07
C SER A 50 4.97 7.00 -6.94
N ALA A 51 4.72 6.53 -5.72
CA ALA A 51 4.52 7.37 -4.55
C ALA A 51 5.80 8.14 -4.18
N ALA A 52 6.97 7.50 -4.28
CA ALA A 52 8.27 8.13 -3.99
C ALA A 52 8.58 9.25 -4.97
N VAL A 53 8.39 9.02 -6.27
CA VAL A 53 8.64 10.05 -7.30
C VAL A 53 7.74 11.28 -7.08
N VAL A 54 6.46 11.09 -6.80
CA VAL A 54 5.54 12.19 -6.47
C VAL A 54 5.97 12.92 -5.20
N SER A 55 6.35 12.17 -4.15
CA SER A 55 6.80 12.74 -2.87
C SER A 55 8.08 13.55 -3.03
N LEU A 56 9.09 13.00 -3.73
CA LEU A 56 10.36 13.71 -4.00
C LEU A 56 10.14 14.97 -4.83
N ARG A 57 9.17 14.95 -5.74
CA ARG A 57 8.78 16.15 -6.51
C ARG A 57 8.13 17.21 -5.63
N LEU A 58 7.23 16.84 -4.73
CA LEU A 58 6.62 17.76 -3.76
C LEU A 58 7.65 18.36 -2.80
N LEU A 59 8.69 17.61 -2.46
CA LEU A 59 9.82 18.10 -1.67
C LEU A 59 10.75 19.03 -2.46
N GLY A 60 10.63 19.09 -3.79
CA GLY A 60 11.48 19.91 -4.65
C GLY A 60 12.85 19.28 -4.92
N LEU A 61 12.99 17.95 -4.78
CA LEU A 61 14.26 17.24 -4.99
C LEU A 61 14.41 16.72 -6.42
N VAL A 62 13.30 16.57 -7.18
CA VAL A 62 13.30 16.00 -8.53
C VAL A 62 12.36 16.78 -9.44
N GLY A 63 12.70 16.87 -10.73
CA GLY A 63 11.78 17.31 -11.80
C GLY A 63 11.37 18.78 -11.73
N HIS A 64 12.31 19.70 -11.57
CA HIS A 64 12.06 21.15 -11.44
C HIS A 64 11.33 21.77 -12.64
N ASP A 65 11.43 21.14 -13.82
CA ASP A 65 10.88 21.67 -15.08
C ASP A 65 9.36 21.48 -15.25
N HIS A 66 8.71 20.75 -14.34
CA HIS A 66 7.28 20.44 -14.44
C HIS A 66 6.55 20.72 -13.12
N HIS A 67 5.29 21.18 -13.18
CA HIS A 67 4.44 21.28 -12.01
C HIS A 67 4.25 19.91 -11.34
N ALA A 68 4.33 19.88 -10.01
CA ALA A 68 4.14 18.64 -9.23
C ALA A 68 2.81 17.94 -9.56
N GLY A 69 1.77 18.73 -9.83
CA GLY A 69 0.46 18.22 -10.21
C GLY A 69 0.44 17.47 -11.53
N ARG A 70 1.21 17.89 -12.54
CA ARG A 70 1.28 17.19 -13.82
C ARG A 70 1.91 15.81 -13.67
N LEU A 71 2.99 15.72 -12.91
CA LEU A 71 3.66 14.45 -12.62
C LEU A 71 2.75 13.52 -11.83
N ALA A 72 2.11 14.04 -10.78
CA ALA A 72 1.19 13.26 -9.96
C ALA A 72 0.01 12.73 -10.80
N ARG A 73 -0.60 13.52 -11.67
CA ARG A 73 -1.69 13.08 -12.56
C ARG A 73 -1.28 11.93 -13.48
N ARG A 74 -0.03 11.89 -13.91
CA ARG A 74 0.50 10.78 -14.74
C ARG A 74 0.74 9.51 -13.94
N LEU A 75 1.18 9.63 -12.68
CA LEU A 75 1.52 8.49 -11.83
C LEU A 75 0.35 7.96 -11.01
N LEU A 76 -0.67 8.78 -10.71
CA LEU A 76 -1.84 8.34 -9.95
C LEU A 76 -2.57 7.13 -10.54
N PRO A 77 -2.83 7.03 -11.86
CA PRO A 77 -3.44 5.83 -12.44
C PRO A 77 -2.61 4.57 -12.18
N LEU A 78 -1.28 4.69 -12.30
CA LEU A 78 -0.35 3.59 -12.02
C LEU A 78 -0.35 3.21 -10.53
N THR A 79 -0.42 4.20 -9.64
CA THR A 79 -0.54 3.97 -8.19
C THR A 79 -1.82 3.21 -7.85
N TRP A 80 -2.97 3.60 -8.44
CA TRP A 80 -4.25 2.93 -8.19
C TRP A 80 -4.33 1.54 -8.79
N SER A 81 -3.79 1.32 -9.99
CA SER A 81 -3.74 -0.02 -10.59
C SER A 81 -2.84 -0.96 -9.79
N ALA A 82 -1.67 -0.48 -9.35
CA ALA A 82 -0.79 -1.25 -8.49
C ALA A 82 -1.45 -1.55 -7.13
N LEU A 83 -2.18 -0.60 -6.54
CA LEU A 83 -2.92 -0.82 -5.31
C LEU A 83 -4.02 -1.88 -5.48
N ALA A 84 -4.76 -1.87 -6.60
CA ALA A 84 -5.76 -2.89 -6.90
C ALA A 84 -5.13 -4.29 -6.97
N VAL A 85 -3.99 -4.42 -7.67
CA VAL A 85 -3.25 -5.69 -7.73
C VAL A 85 -2.77 -6.10 -6.33
N LEU A 86 -2.28 -5.17 -5.51
CA LEU A 86 -1.86 -5.44 -4.13
C LEU A 86 -3.00 -5.93 -3.24
N VAL A 87 -4.20 -5.38 -3.40
CA VAL A 87 -5.39 -5.83 -2.65
C VAL A 87 -5.78 -7.24 -3.07
N LEU A 88 -5.76 -7.56 -4.35
CA LEU A 88 -6.11 -8.89 -4.87
C LEU A 88 -5.07 -9.95 -4.41
N THR A 89 -3.81 -9.71 -4.68
CA THR A 89 -2.73 -10.65 -4.31
C THR A 89 -2.57 -10.75 -2.79
N GLY A 90 -2.57 -9.63 -2.07
CA GLY A 90 -2.53 -9.61 -0.61
C GLY A 90 -3.74 -10.29 0.02
N GLY A 91 -4.93 -10.14 -0.57
CA GLY A 91 -6.14 -10.87 -0.17
C GLY A 91 -5.95 -12.38 -0.33
N LEU A 92 -5.39 -12.84 -1.45
CA LEU A 92 -5.11 -14.25 -1.69
C LEU A 92 -4.07 -14.80 -0.70
N LEU A 93 -3.01 -14.06 -0.41
CA LEU A 93 -2.03 -14.41 0.63
C LEU A 93 -2.68 -14.56 2.02
N VAL A 94 -3.56 -13.63 2.39
CA VAL A 94 -4.29 -13.69 3.67
C VAL A 94 -5.24 -14.89 3.70
N LEU A 95 -5.99 -15.16 2.62
CA LEU A 95 -6.89 -16.32 2.51
C LEU A 95 -6.14 -17.64 2.60
N ASN A 96 -4.91 -17.69 2.13
CA ASN A 96 -4.06 -18.87 2.22
C ASN A 96 -3.69 -19.22 3.67
N ARG A 97 -3.34 -18.23 4.50
CA ARG A 97 -2.90 -18.44 5.89
C ARG A 97 -3.48 -17.40 6.87
N PRO A 98 -4.83 -17.30 7.00
CA PRO A 98 -5.46 -16.22 7.76
C PRO A 98 -5.05 -16.22 9.23
N GLY A 99 -4.93 -17.36 9.87
CA GLY A 99 -4.51 -17.47 11.27
C GLY A 99 -3.11 -16.90 11.54
N ARG A 100 -2.20 -16.94 10.55
CA ARG A 100 -0.87 -16.36 10.67
C ARG A 100 -0.93 -14.83 10.65
N TYR A 101 -1.64 -14.26 9.69
CA TYR A 101 -1.71 -12.81 9.51
C TYR A 101 -2.43 -12.12 10.67
N PHE A 102 -3.59 -12.64 11.10
CA PHE A 102 -4.39 -12.02 12.17
C PHE A 102 -3.83 -12.22 13.59
N ARG A 103 -2.80 -13.07 13.77
CA ARG A 103 -2.03 -13.19 15.02
C ARG A 103 -0.79 -12.30 15.03
N SER A 104 -0.39 -11.75 13.88
CA SER A 104 0.83 -10.94 13.77
C SER A 104 0.50 -9.48 14.00
N ASP A 105 1.10 -8.87 15.03
CA ASP A 105 1.00 -7.43 15.30
C ASP A 105 1.53 -6.62 14.11
N MET A 106 2.55 -7.13 13.39
CA MET A 106 3.11 -6.50 12.21
C MET A 106 2.10 -6.38 11.06
N PHE A 107 1.15 -7.31 10.95
CA PHE A 107 0.08 -7.23 9.96
C PHE A 107 -0.87 -6.07 10.28
N ILE A 108 -1.21 -5.88 11.55
CA ILE A 108 -2.09 -4.79 11.99
C ILE A 108 -1.44 -3.44 11.74
N PHE A 109 -0.15 -3.28 12.12
CA PHE A 109 0.61 -2.07 11.83
C PHE A 109 0.70 -1.80 10.32
N LYS A 110 0.98 -2.84 9.52
CA LYS A 110 0.98 -2.74 8.04
C LYS A 110 -0.34 -2.20 7.52
N MET A 111 -1.47 -2.73 7.98
CA MET A 111 -2.79 -2.25 7.54
C MET A 111 -3.02 -0.79 7.93
N GLY A 112 -2.62 -0.39 9.13
CA GLY A 112 -2.65 1.01 9.57
C GLY A 112 -1.84 1.92 8.66
N PHE A 113 -0.60 1.56 8.36
CA PHE A 113 0.26 2.32 7.44
C PHE A 113 -0.34 2.43 6.04
N VAL A 114 -0.85 1.34 5.49
CA VAL A 114 -1.49 1.32 4.16
C VAL A 114 -2.72 2.22 4.13
N LEU A 115 -3.62 2.14 5.14
CA LEU A 115 -4.82 2.97 5.19
C LEU A 115 -4.49 4.46 5.26
N LEU A 116 -3.53 4.85 6.09
CA LEU A 116 -3.08 6.24 6.19
C LEU A 116 -2.43 6.73 4.90
N ALA A 117 -1.60 5.90 4.25
CA ALA A 117 -0.97 6.22 2.98
C ALA A 117 -1.98 6.38 1.85
N VAL A 118 -3.00 5.52 1.79
CA VAL A 118 -4.12 5.64 0.83
C VAL A 118 -4.93 6.90 1.10
N ALA A 119 -5.26 7.20 2.35
CA ALA A 119 -5.98 8.42 2.72
C ALA A 119 -5.22 9.68 2.29
N TRP A 120 -3.90 9.71 2.47
CA TRP A 120 -3.06 10.81 1.97
C TRP A 120 -3.06 10.89 0.45
N THR A 121 -2.95 9.76 -0.25
CA THR A 121 -3.00 9.73 -1.73
C THR A 121 -4.33 10.28 -2.25
N LEU A 122 -5.45 9.95 -1.59
CA LEU A 122 -6.77 10.51 -1.90
C LEU A 122 -6.82 12.02 -1.66
N ALA A 123 -6.29 12.50 -0.53
CA ALA A 123 -6.23 13.93 -0.22
C ALA A 123 -5.40 14.70 -1.27
N LEU A 124 -4.27 14.12 -1.70
CA LEU A 124 -3.45 14.66 -2.77
C LEU A 124 -4.26 14.76 -4.08
N GLN A 125 -4.97 13.70 -4.46
CA GLN A 125 -5.79 13.65 -5.66
C GLN A 125 -6.93 14.68 -5.64
N VAL A 126 -7.63 14.83 -4.52
CA VAL A 126 -8.67 15.85 -4.34
C VAL A 126 -8.09 17.25 -4.49
N GLY A 127 -6.89 17.52 -3.99
CA GLY A 127 -6.21 18.79 -4.23
C GLY A 127 -5.92 19.02 -5.72
N LEU A 128 -5.42 18.00 -6.40
CA LEU A 128 -5.09 18.07 -7.84
C LEU A 128 -6.32 18.22 -8.75
N SER A 129 -7.49 17.75 -8.32
CA SER A 129 -8.74 17.98 -9.06
C SER A 129 -9.16 19.45 -9.11
N ARG A 130 -8.66 20.26 -8.15
CA ARG A 130 -8.89 21.71 -8.08
C ARG A 130 -7.90 22.52 -8.95
N GLY A 131 -6.83 21.92 -9.45
CA GLY A 131 -5.82 22.54 -10.31
C GLY A 131 -4.44 21.91 -10.18
N GLU A 132 -3.64 21.93 -11.26
CA GLU A 132 -2.29 21.33 -11.25
C GLU A 132 -1.33 22.01 -10.28
N SER A 133 -1.51 23.30 -10.03
CA SER A 133 -0.71 24.11 -9.12
C SER A 133 -1.33 24.26 -7.72
N TYR A 134 -2.43 23.57 -7.42
CA TYR A 134 -3.17 23.74 -6.16
C TYR A 134 -2.27 23.67 -4.91
N TRP A 135 -1.33 22.72 -4.89
CA TRP A 135 -0.42 22.52 -3.78
C TRP A 135 0.74 23.53 -3.75
N GLU A 136 0.93 24.32 -4.82
CA GLU A 136 2.00 25.32 -4.96
C GLU A 136 1.50 26.75 -4.73
N GLN A 137 0.17 26.99 -4.70
CA GLN A 137 -0.45 28.33 -4.69
C GLN A 137 -0.19 29.13 -3.41
N THR A 138 -0.14 28.49 -2.26
CA THR A 138 0.05 29.18 -0.98
C THR A 138 1.11 28.48 -0.13
N ARG A 139 1.81 29.26 0.70
CA ARG A 139 2.87 28.74 1.59
C ARG A 139 2.34 27.63 2.52
N GLY A 140 1.12 27.79 3.04
CA GLY A 140 0.49 26.76 3.88
C GLY A 140 0.27 25.44 3.12
N ARG A 141 -0.24 25.50 1.88
CA ARG A 141 -0.43 24.29 1.04
C ARG A 141 0.89 23.64 0.67
N GLN A 142 1.94 24.43 0.39
CA GLN A 142 3.28 23.88 0.13
C GLN A 142 3.84 23.16 1.35
N ILE A 143 3.69 23.72 2.56
CA ILE A 143 4.11 23.06 3.80
C ILE A 143 3.33 21.75 3.99
N THR A 144 2.00 21.78 3.84
CA THR A 144 1.18 20.58 3.95
C THR A 144 1.56 19.52 2.92
N ALA A 145 1.82 19.91 1.67
CA ALA A 145 2.25 18.97 0.62
C ALA A 145 3.62 18.36 0.92
N ARG A 146 4.58 19.17 1.41
CA ARG A 146 5.93 18.70 1.76
C ARG A 146 5.91 17.78 2.98
N SER A 147 5.24 18.18 4.06
CA SER A 147 5.12 17.33 5.25
C SER A 147 4.39 16.01 4.94
N GLY A 148 3.31 16.08 4.16
CA GLY A 148 2.59 14.92 3.70
C GLY A 148 3.41 14.02 2.77
N ALA A 149 4.32 14.58 1.96
CA ALA A 149 5.23 13.81 1.12
C ALA A 149 6.22 12.99 1.98
N VAL A 150 6.81 13.61 3.01
CA VAL A 150 7.67 12.89 3.97
C VAL A 150 6.86 11.80 4.69
N PHE A 151 5.66 12.14 5.15
CA PHE A 151 4.79 11.20 5.84
C PHE A 151 4.41 10.01 4.95
N ALA A 152 4.09 10.25 3.67
CA ALA A 152 3.81 9.18 2.71
C ALA A 152 5.00 8.23 2.52
N LEU A 153 6.22 8.77 2.40
CA LEU A 153 7.43 7.95 2.30
C LEU A 153 7.63 7.08 3.54
N VAL A 154 7.44 7.64 4.73
CA VAL A 154 7.53 6.89 6.00
C VAL A 154 6.47 5.80 6.08
N LEU A 155 5.22 6.10 5.71
CA LEU A 155 4.11 5.14 5.76
C LEU A 155 4.33 3.97 4.79
N TRP A 156 4.70 4.25 3.54
CA TRP A 156 4.96 3.19 2.57
C TRP A 156 6.18 2.35 2.92
N SER A 157 7.26 2.98 3.40
CA SER A 157 8.45 2.27 3.90
C SER A 157 8.10 1.40 5.12
N GLY A 158 7.33 1.93 6.06
CA GLY A 158 6.83 1.18 7.22
C GLY A 158 5.98 -0.03 6.82
N ALA A 159 5.07 0.15 5.85
CA ALA A 159 4.26 -0.95 5.33
C ALA A 159 5.10 -2.07 4.68
N ILE A 160 6.18 -1.70 3.96
CA ILE A 160 7.13 -2.65 3.37
C ILE A 160 7.88 -3.42 4.46
N ILE A 161 8.43 -2.70 5.45
CA ILE A 161 9.17 -3.28 6.56
C ILE A 161 8.26 -4.25 7.34
N CYS A 162 7.08 -3.81 7.76
CA CYS A 162 6.12 -4.67 8.45
C CYS A 162 5.75 -5.90 7.62
N GLY A 163 5.55 -5.72 6.31
CA GLY A 163 5.26 -6.83 5.39
C GLY A 163 6.38 -7.86 5.34
N ARG A 164 7.64 -7.42 5.38
CA ARG A 164 8.80 -8.32 5.41
C ARG A 164 8.91 -9.05 6.75
N TRP A 165 8.68 -8.34 7.86
CA TRP A 165 8.74 -8.95 9.20
C TRP A 165 7.69 -10.03 9.44
N ILE A 166 6.50 -9.94 8.84
CA ILE A 166 5.46 -10.98 8.90
C ILE A 166 6.00 -12.34 8.41
N ALA A 167 6.97 -12.35 7.50
CA ALA A 167 7.56 -13.59 6.99
C ALA A 167 8.39 -14.35 8.07
N TYR A 168 8.85 -13.64 9.10
CA TYR A 168 9.70 -14.20 10.16
C TYR A 168 8.98 -14.34 11.52
N ALA A 169 7.75 -13.81 11.67
CA ALA A 169 6.90 -13.91 12.86
C ALA A 169 5.91 -15.13 12.77
#